data_4d53e06850ecbbe18b8d8a62a779a194
#
_entry.id   4d53e06850ecbbe18b8d8a62a779a194
#
_cell.length_a   1.000
_cell.length_b   1.000
_cell.length_c   1.000
_cell.angle_alpha   90.00
_cell.angle_beta   90.00
_cell.angle_gamma   90.00
#
_symmetry.space_group_name_H-M   'P 1'
#
loop_
_entity.id
_entity.type
_entity.pdbx_description
1 polymer ?
#
loop_
_entity_poly.entity_id
_entity_poly.type
_entity_poly.pdbx_seq_one_letter_code
_entity_poly.pdbx_strand_id
1 'polypeptide(L)'
;LYYDRSGNQYKKIGKDFATSFKNAVESMEIDGVKQNWRVNLMSEGQGTIYQSTEFMVVNQIFEEKNPRLPKVLIDSEQCMQLKSSLLLTQQMLKTDKDGNKTLHKNKASEKLPISRLPMFSTNMSDAFKYYICRKQYIRLCKETVGSNNPYSPKMH
;
A
#
# COMPACT_ATOMS: atom_id res chain seq x y z
N LEU A 1 -3.48 8.51 -9.50
CA LEU A 1 -2.27 7.73 -9.25
C LEU A 1 -2.02 7.63 -7.75
N TYR A 2 -1.98 6.42 -7.23
CA TYR A 2 -1.56 6.09 -5.87
C TYR A 2 -0.17 5.47 -5.94
N TYR A 3 0.74 5.90 -5.08
CA TYR A 3 2.14 5.48 -5.16
C TYR A 3 2.82 5.58 -3.80
N ASP A 4 3.98 4.94 -3.67
CA ASP A 4 4.83 5.03 -2.50
C ASP A 4 5.36 6.46 -2.33
N ARG A 5 5.53 6.88 -1.08
CA ARG A 5 6.10 8.19 -0.71
C ARG A 5 7.44 8.47 -1.41
N SER A 6 8.25 7.44 -1.65
CA SER A 6 9.52 7.57 -2.36
C SER A 6 9.35 8.15 -3.77
N GLY A 7 8.17 8.01 -4.38
CA GLY A 7 7.87 8.63 -5.68
C GLY A 7 8.01 10.15 -5.70
N ASN A 8 7.88 10.82 -4.55
CA ASN A 8 8.10 12.27 -4.41
C ASN A 8 9.51 12.63 -3.94
N GLN A 9 10.33 11.65 -3.53
CA GLN A 9 11.65 11.90 -2.93
C GLN A 9 12.79 11.83 -3.94
N TYR A 10 12.68 10.96 -4.94
CA TYR A 10 13.72 10.78 -5.95
C TYR A 10 13.56 11.79 -7.08
N LYS A 11 14.38 12.83 -7.04
CA LYS A 11 14.44 13.84 -8.10
C LYS A 11 15.48 13.45 -9.14
N LYS A 12 15.05 13.14 -10.34
CA LYS A 12 15.92 13.12 -11.52
C LYS A 12 15.62 14.39 -12.33
N ILE A 13 16.68 15.16 -12.63
CA ILE A 13 16.55 16.36 -13.50
C ILE A 13 15.48 17.34 -13.00
N GLY A 14 15.47 17.63 -11.69
CA GLY A 14 14.60 18.67 -11.11
C GLY A 14 13.14 18.26 -10.85
N LYS A 15 12.68 17.09 -11.32
CA LYS A 15 11.33 16.57 -11.07
C LYS A 15 11.39 15.24 -10.35
N ASP A 16 10.43 15.02 -9.44
CA ASP A 16 10.26 13.72 -8.81
C ASP A 16 9.63 12.71 -9.80
N PHE A 17 9.69 11.41 -9.43
CA PHE A 17 9.23 10.34 -10.28
C PHE A 17 7.71 10.42 -10.54
N ALA A 18 6.91 10.75 -9.52
CA ALA A 18 5.45 10.82 -9.65
C ALA A 18 5.03 11.95 -10.61
N THR A 19 5.66 13.13 -10.50
CA THR A 19 5.44 14.25 -11.42
C THR A 19 5.90 13.93 -12.83
N SER A 20 7.03 13.26 -12.99
CA SER A 20 7.54 12.83 -14.30
C SER A 20 6.59 11.85 -14.96
N PHE A 21 6.08 10.87 -14.21
CA PHE A 21 5.08 9.90 -14.71
C PHE A 21 3.77 10.60 -15.10
N LYS A 22 3.27 11.51 -14.25
CA LYS A 22 2.09 12.33 -14.56
C LYS A 22 2.24 13.04 -15.91
N ASN A 23 3.36 13.77 -16.07
CA ASN A 23 3.60 14.53 -17.30
C ASN A 23 3.68 13.62 -18.53
N ALA A 24 4.32 12.45 -18.41
CA ALA A 24 4.40 11.49 -19.49
C ALA A 24 3.02 10.97 -19.92
N VAL A 25 2.15 10.64 -18.97
CA VAL A 25 0.79 10.17 -19.26
C VAL A 25 -0.08 11.31 -19.84
N GLU A 26 0.01 12.52 -19.30
CA GLU A 26 -0.78 13.67 -19.77
C GLU A 26 -0.33 14.18 -21.17
N SER A 27 0.90 13.84 -21.56
CA SER A 27 1.43 14.16 -22.91
C SER A 27 1.36 12.99 -23.90
N MET A 28 0.75 11.87 -23.50
CA MET A 28 0.73 10.65 -24.33
C MET A 28 -0.06 10.85 -25.60
N GLU A 29 0.52 10.39 -26.71
CA GLU A 29 -0.13 10.28 -28.01
C GLU A 29 -0.17 8.81 -28.42
N ILE A 30 -1.31 8.38 -28.96
CA ILE A 30 -1.51 7.04 -29.50
C ILE A 30 -1.95 7.23 -30.95
N ASP A 31 -1.22 6.65 -31.90
CA ASP A 31 -1.48 6.79 -33.34
C ASP A 31 -1.57 8.26 -33.81
N GLY A 32 -0.73 9.14 -33.24
CA GLY A 32 -0.71 10.57 -33.52
C GLY A 32 -1.86 11.38 -32.93
N VAL A 33 -2.71 10.74 -32.09
CA VAL A 33 -3.84 11.39 -31.42
C VAL A 33 -3.48 11.61 -29.94
N LYS A 34 -3.48 12.88 -29.52
CA LYS A 34 -3.23 13.23 -28.12
C LYS A 34 -4.34 12.68 -27.24
N GLN A 35 -3.95 11.92 -26.23
CA GLN A 35 -4.86 11.38 -25.23
C GLN A 35 -5.09 12.44 -24.15
N ASN A 36 -6.33 12.89 -23.96
CA ASN A 36 -6.67 13.90 -22.95
C ASN A 36 -6.76 13.33 -21.52
N TRP A 37 -5.74 12.56 -21.11
CA TRP A 37 -5.65 12.02 -19.78
C TRP A 37 -5.36 13.12 -18.77
N ARG A 38 -5.97 13.00 -17.57
CA ARG A 38 -5.63 13.82 -16.41
C ARG A 38 -5.19 12.90 -15.28
N VAL A 39 -4.03 13.16 -14.70
CA VAL A 39 -3.47 12.37 -13.60
C VAL A 39 -3.48 13.17 -12.31
N ASN A 40 -4.25 12.72 -11.33
CA ASN A 40 -4.22 13.26 -9.98
C ASN A 40 -3.22 12.47 -9.13
N LEU A 41 -2.28 13.18 -8.49
CA LEU A 41 -1.27 12.60 -7.59
C LEU A 41 -1.87 12.44 -6.19
N MET A 42 -2.52 11.30 -5.94
CA MET A 42 -3.31 11.08 -4.72
C MET A 42 -2.45 10.85 -3.46
N SER A 43 -1.17 10.54 -3.63
CA SER A 43 -0.20 10.37 -2.54
C SER A 43 0.69 11.59 -2.33
N GLU A 44 0.47 12.68 -3.07
CA GLU A 44 1.20 13.94 -2.89
C GLU A 44 0.93 14.50 -1.49
N GLY A 45 2.00 14.90 -0.79
CA GLY A 45 1.90 15.43 0.57
C GLY A 45 1.45 14.42 1.64
N GLN A 46 1.31 13.14 1.30
CA GLN A 46 0.98 12.10 2.26
C GLN A 46 2.15 11.87 3.23
N GLY A 47 1.86 11.90 4.54
CA GLY A 47 2.82 11.56 5.58
C GLY A 47 3.21 10.06 5.56
N THR A 48 4.22 9.71 6.33
CA THR A 48 4.63 8.31 6.52
C THR A 48 3.49 7.51 7.14
N ILE A 49 3.15 6.39 6.51
CA ILE A 49 2.26 5.37 7.08
C ILE A 49 3.14 4.20 7.52
N TYR A 50 3.07 3.85 8.80
CA TYR A 50 3.83 2.72 9.32
C TYR A 50 3.23 1.39 8.84
N GLN A 51 4.04 0.39 8.60
CA GLN A 51 3.60 -0.94 8.15
C GLN A 51 2.55 -1.56 9.10
N SER A 52 2.70 -1.38 10.40
CA SER A 52 1.69 -1.81 11.38
C SER A 52 0.31 -1.20 11.14
N THR A 53 0.26 0.09 10.78
CA THR A 53 -0.99 0.78 10.42
C THR A 53 -1.55 0.26 9.11
N GLU A 54 -0.70 0.01 8.11
CA GLU A 54 -1.13 -0.58 6.83
C GLU A 54 -1.78 -1.95 7.04
N PHE A 55 -1.14 -2.83 7.82
CA PHE A 55 -1.68 -4.14 8.14
C PHE A 55 -3.00 -4.06 8.90
N MET A 56 -3.11 -3.15 9.86
CA MET A 56 -4.36 -2.92 10.60
C MET A 56 -5.51 -2.54 9.64
N VAL A 57 -5.27 -1.61 8.70
CA VAL A 57 -6.30 -1.17 7.75
C VAL A 57 -6.69 -2.32 6.82
N VAL A 58 -5.71 -3.02 6.25
CA VAL A 58 -5.96 -4.16 5.35
C VAL A 58 -6.78 -5.23 6.04
N ASN A 59 -6.38 -5.63 7.25
CA ASN A 59 -7.08 -6.67 8.00
C ASN A 59 -8.52 -6.27 8.31
N GLN A 60 -8.75 -5.05 8.80
CA GLN A 60 -10.11 -4.59 9.11
C GLN A 60 -11.01 -4.48 7.87
N ILE A 61 -10.45 -4.14 6.71
CA ILE A 61 -11.19 -4.12 5.45
C ILE A 61 -11.60 -5.54 5.05
N PHE A 62 -10.68 -6.51 5.11
CA PHE A 62 -10.99 -7.90 4.75
C PHE A 62 -11.81 -8.65 5.80
N GLU A 63 -11.78 -8.23 7.05
CA GLU A 63 -12.67 -8.78 8.09
C GLU A 63 -14.13 -8.34 7.93
N GLU A 64 -14.39 -7.28 7.16
CA GLU A 64 -15.71 -6.70 6.89
C GLU A 64 -16.55 -6.37 8.16
N LYS A 65 -15.91 -6.26 9.33
CA LYS A 65 -16.58 -5.99 10.61
C LYS A 65 -16.98 -4.53 10.79
N ASN A 66 -16.31 -3.61 10.12
CA ASN A 66 -16.57 -2.18 10.21
C ASN A 66 -17.33 -1.70 8.98
N PRO A 67 -18.66 -1.43 9.07
CA PRO A 67 -19.49 -1.06 7.92
C PRO A 67 -19.13 0.31 7.32
N ARG A 68 -18.29 1.12 8.02
CA ARG A 68 -17.80 2.41 7.51
C ARG A 68 -16.57 2.27 6.61
N LEU A 69 -15.93 1.09 6.60
CA LEU A 69 -14.83 0.79 5.70
C LEU A 69 -15.36 0.30 4.34
N PRO A 70 -14.59 0.49 3.26
CA PRO A 70 -15.00 0.02 1.95
C PRO A 70 -15.03 -1.50 1.91
N LYS A 71 -16.03 -2.05 1.23
CA LYS A 71 -16.02 -3.45 0.84
C LYS A 71 -15.12 -3.62 -0.39
N VAL A 72 -14.19 -4.55 -0.33
CA VAL A 72 -13.25 -4.83 -1.43
C VAL A 72 -13.58 -6.22 -2.01
N LEU A 73 -13.90 -6.24 -3.29
CA LEU A 73 -14.07 -7.45 -4.07
C LEU A 73 -12.89 -7.60 -5.03
N ILE A 74 -12.31 -8.77 -5.09
CA ILE A 74 -11.18 -9.10 -5.97
C ILE A 74 -11.63 -10.23 -6.88
N ASP A 75 -11.61 -9.97 -8.20
CA ASP A 75 -11.81 -11.02 -9.18
C ASP A 75 -10.67 -12.03 -9.08
N SER A 76 -10.99 -13.27 -8.70
CA SER A 76 -9.99 -14.30 -8.44
C SER A 76 -9.33 -14.85 -9.70
N GLU A 77 -9.94 -14.65 -10.88
CA GLU A 77 -9.42 -15.12 -12.16
C GLU A 77 -8.62 -14.02 -12.85
N GLN A 78 -9.18 -12.82 -12.94
CA GLN A 78 -8.53 -11.69 -13.61
C GLN A 78 -7.43 -11.05 -12.77
N CYS A 79 -7.54 -11.10 -11.44
CA CYS A 79 -6.58 -10.52 -10.50
C CYS A 79 -5.75 -11.58 -9.76
N MET A 80 -5.39 -12.68 -10.42
CA MET A 80 -4.68 -13.82 -9.83
C MET A 80 -3.38 -13.40 -9.13
N GLN A 81 -2.58 -12.51 -9.75
CA GLN A 81 -1.32 -12.03 -9.16
C GLN A 81 -1.55 -11.21 -7.90
N LEU A 82 -2.58 -10.37 -7.87
CA LEU A 82 -2.95 -9.61 -6.67
C LEU A 82 -3.39 -10.56 -5.55
N LYS A 83 -4.25 -11.53 -5.86
CA LYS A 83 -4.68 -12.56 -4.91
C LYS A 83 -3.50 -13.32 -4.32
N SER A 84 -2.60 -13.83 -5.15
CA SER A 84 -1.37 -14.51 -4.70
C SER A 84 -0.51 -13.60 -3.83
N SER A 85 -0.30 -12.37 -4.24
CA SER A 85 0.50 -11.40 -3.50
C SER A 85 -0.07 -11.11 -2.11
N LEU A 86 -1.39 -10.96 -1.99
CA LEU A 86 -2.05 -10.75 -0.70
C LEU A 86 -1.94 -11.96 0.20
N LEU A 87 -2.14 -13.17 -0.32
CA LEU A 87 -2.02 -14.42 0.44
C LEU A 87 -0.58 -14.70 0.91
N LEU A 88 0.42 -14.31 0.12
CA LEU A 88 1.84 -14.46 0.46
C LEU A 88 2.36 -13.37 1.40
N THR A 89 1.64 -12.27 1.56
CA THR A 89 2.07 -11.17 2.40
C THR A 89 1.93 -11.54 3.87
N GLN A 90 3.07 -11.80 4.51
CA GLN A 90 3.15 -12.16 5.91
C GLN A 90 3.82 -11.05 6.72
N GLN A 91 3.40 -10.93 7.97
CA GLN A 91 4.06 -10.10 8.97
C GLN A 91 5.17 -10.90 9.66
N MET A 92 6.25 -10.21 10.01
CA MET A 92 7.30 -10.74 10.86
C MET A 92 7.68 -9.72 11.92
N LEU A 93 7.95 -10.19 13.13
CA LEU A 93 8.53 -9.37 14.18
C LEU A 93 10.04 -9.29 13.97
N LYS A 94 10.57 -8.09 13.96
CA LYS A 94 12.00 -7.84 14.05
C LYS A 94 12.31 -7.16 15.37
N THR A 95 13.36 -7.61 16.02
CA THR A 95 13.90 -6.97 17.22
C THR A 95 15.07 -6.08 16.79
N ASP A 96 15.04 -4.81 17.18
CA ASP A 96 16.15 -3.89 16.98
C ASP A 96 17.28 -4.13 17.98
N LYS A 97 18.34 -3.32 17.88
CA LYS A 97 19.51 -3.42 18.76
C LYS A 97 19.19 -3.09 20.23
N ASP A 98 18.12 -2.34 20.45
CA ASP A 98 17.66 -1.88 21.76
C ASP A 98 16.60 -2.84 22.35
N GLY A 99 16.32 -3.97 21.68
CA GLY A 99 15.36 -4.96 22.14
C GLY A 99 13.90 -4.67 21.78
N ASN A 100 13.60 -3.56 21.08
CA ASN A 100 12.24 -3.21 20.72
C ASN A 100 11.77 -4.08 19.55
N LYS A 101 10.54 -4.57 19.63
CA LYS A 101 9.93 -5.40 18.59
C LYS A 101 9.09 -4.54 17.65
N THR A 102 9.41 -4.58 16.37
CA THR A 102 8.66 -3.89 15.32
C THR A 102 8.11 -4.87 14.30
N LEU A 103 6.91 -4.59 13.81
CA LEU A 103 6.25 -5.38 12.78
C LEU A 103 6.77 -4.95 11.40
N HIS A 104 7.26 -5.94 10.64
CA HIS A 104 7.73 -5.76 9.28
C HIS A 104 7.05 -6.75 8.34
N LYS A 105 7.00 -6.39 7.07
CA LYS A 105 6.64 -7.32 6.00
C LYS A 105 7.76 -8.33 5.76
N ASN A 106 7.41 -9.60 5.64
CA ASN A 106 8.34 -10.63 5.20
C ASN A 106 8.59 -10.47 3.69
N LYS A 107 9.82 -10.18 3.31
CA LYS A 107 10.24 -9.98 1.92
C LYS A 107 11.02 -11.16 1.34
N ALA A 108 10.98 -12.33 1.96
CA ALA A 108 11.75 -13.49 1.51
C ALA A 108 11.39 -13.90 0.07
N SER A 109 10.11 -13.86 -0.27
CA SER A 109 9.63 -14.19 -1.62
C SER A 109 10.08 -13.20 -2.71
N GLU A 110 10.42 -11.95 -2.36
CA GLU A 110 10.90 -10.95 -3.30
C GLU A 110 12.34 -11.21 -3.79
N LYS A 111 13.05 -12.15 -3.14
CA LYS A 111 14.39 -12.59 -3.51
C LYS A 111 14.42 -13.76 -4.51
N LEU A 112 13.25 -14.23 -4.93
CA LEU A 112 13.14 -15.30 -5.89
C LEU A 112 13.59 -14.86 -7.29
N PRO A 113 13.98 -15.80 -8.19
CA PRO A 113 14.29 -15.49 -9.57
C PRO A 113 13.15 -14.76 -10.28
N ILE A 114 13.48 -13.87 -11.21
CA ILE A 114 12.53 -13.01 -11.95
C ILE A 114 11.40 -13.83 -12.59
N SER A 115 11.70 -15.05 -13.08
CA SER A 115 10.69 -15.93 -13.66
C SER A 115 9.57 -16.36 -12.70
N ARG A 116 9.82 -16.30 -11.39
CA ARG A 116 8.84 -16.65 -10.35
C ARG A 116 8.20 -15.43 -9.71
N LEU A 117 8.79 -14.26 -9.83
CA LEU A 117 8.32 -13.03 -9.16
C LEU A 117 6.85 -12.68 -9.46
N PRO A 118 6.33 -12.80 -10.70
CA PRO A 118 4.94 -12.43 -10.96
C PRO A 118 3.92 -13.13 -10.07
N MET A 119 4.18 -14.40 -9.71
CA MET A 119 3.27 -15.20 -8.88
C MET A 119 3.63 -15.19 -7.39
N PHE A 120 4.88 -14.93 -7.05
CA PHE A 120 5.39 -15.04 -5.67
C PHE A 120 5.85 -13.72 -5.07
N SER A 121 5.77 -12.63 -5.82
CA SER A 121 6.10 -11.29 -5.32
C SER A 121 4.98 -10.73 -4.44
N THR A 122 5.38 -10.02 -3.38
CA THR A 122 4.46 -9.24 -2.56
C THR A 122 4.30 -7.78 -3.03
N ASN A 123 4.80 -7.42 -4.21
CA ASN A 123 4.74 -6.06 -4.75
C ASN A 123 3.30 -5.61 -5.06
N MET A 124 2.44 -6.53 -5.54
CA MET A 124 1.04 -6.20 -5.82
C MET A 124 0.27 -5.88 -4.54
N SER A 125 0.60 -6.53 -3.41
CA SER A 125 0.02 -6.18 -2.11
C SER A 125 0.47 -4.80 -1.63
N ASP A 126 1.68 -4.36 -1.94
CA ASP A 126 2.14 -3.01 -1.65
C ASP A 126 1.37 -1.98 -2.50
N ALA A 127 1.22 -2.22 -3.80
CA ALA A 127 0.43 -1.35 -4.68
C ALA A 127 -1.03 -1.24 -4.20
N PHE A 128 -1.63 -2.34 -3.79
CA PHE A 128 -2.98 -2.37 -3.20
C PHE A 128 -3.06 -1.54 -1.91
N LYS A 129 -2.06 -1.64 -1.03
CA LYS A 129 -2.00 -0.84 0.20
C LYS A 129 -1.95 0.66 -0.09
N TYR A 130 -1.21 1.12 -1.10
CA TYR A 130 -1.18 2.54 -1.47
C TYR A 130 -2.54 3.08 -1.85
N TYR A 131 -3.40 2.25 -2.40
CA TYR A 131 -4.77 2.61 -2.73
C TYR A 131 -5.69 2.69 -1.51
N ILE A 132 -5.62 1.74 -0.57
CA ILE A 132 -6.57 1.62 0.54
C ILE A 132 -6.13 2.28 1.85
N CYS A 133 -4.81 2.47 2.08
CA CYS A 133 -4.32 3.08 3.33
C CYS A 133 -4.44 4.61 3.32
N ARG A 134 -5.65 5.11 3.24
CA ARG A 134 -5.95 6.55 3.25
C ARG A 134 -6.21 7.07 4.65
N LYS A 135 -5.96 8.36 4.87
CA LYS A 135 -6.18 9.03 6.17
C LYS A 135 -7.57 8.75 6.74
N GLN A 136 -8.62 8.78 5.91
CA GLN A 136 -9.99 8.52 6.34
C GLN A 136 -10.18 7.10 6.88
N TYR A 137 -9.65 6.09 6.19
CA TYR A 137 -9.76 4.70 6.62
C TYR A 137 -8.90 4.40 7.85
N ILE A 138 -7.69 4.98 7.91
CA ILE A 138 -6.81 4.89 9.08
C ILE A 138 -7.53 5.44 10.32
N ARG A 139 -8.22 6.60 10.20
CA ARG A 139 -9.00 7.18 11.29
C ARG A 139 -10.13 6.25 11.74
N LEU A 140 -10.93 5.75 10.80
CA LEU A 140 -12.02 4.84 11.10
C LEU A 140 -11.56 3.56 11.79
N CYS A 141 -10.42 2.98 11.36
CA CYS A 141 -9.82 1.82 12.00
C CYS A 141 -9.37 2.10 13.45
N LYS A 142 -8.77 3.27 13.70
CA LYS A 142 -8.33 3.66 15.05
C LYS A 142 -9.50 3.90 15.99
N GLU A 143 -10.57 4.52 15.52
CA GLU A 143 -11.79 4.74 16.30
C GLU A 143 -12.41 3.42 16.76
N THR A 144 -12.40 2.41 15.89
CA THR A 144 -12.92 1.06 16.21
C THR A 144 -12.04 0.34 17.23
N VAL A 145 -10.72 0.47 17.13
CA VAL A 145 -9.77 -0.16 18.07
C VAL A 145 -9.82 0.49 19.46
N GLY A 146 -10.05 1.81 19.53
CA GLY A 146 -10.16 2.55 20.80
C GLY A 146 -11.37 2.15 21.65
N SER A 147 -12.42 1.60 21.03
CA SER A 147 -13.63 1.17 21.75
C SER A 147 -13.57 -0.25 22.33
N ASN A 148 -12.64 -1.11 21.89
CA ASN A 148 -12.62 -2.54 22.25
C ASN A 148 -11.21 -3.17 22.34
N ASN A 149 -10.15 -2.41 22.64
CA ASN A 149 -8.81 -3.00 22.64
C ASN A 149 -8.39 -3.52 24.03
N PRO A 150 -8.39 -4.86 24.26
CA PRO A 150 -7.82 -5.44 25.47
C PRO A 150 -6.28 -5.33 25.55
N TYR A 151 -5.62 -4.88 24.46
CA TYR A 151 -4.17 -4.72 24.36
C TYR A 151 -3.72 -3.25 24.28
N SER A 152 -4.54 -2.30 24.71
CA SER A 152 -4.08 -0.93 24.88
C SER A 152 -2.99 -0.89 25.96
N PRO A 153 -1.74 -0.51 25.64
CA PRO A 153 -0.74 -0.34 26.70
C PRO A 153 -1.24 0.78 27.60
N LYS A 154 -1.48 0.44 28.86
CA LYS A 154 -1.74 1.44 29.91
C LYS A 154 -0.46 2.27 30.02
N MET A 155 -0.53 3.53 29.57
CA MET A 155 0.51 4.50 29.91
C MET A 155 0.43 4.72 31.42
N HIS A 156 1.46 4.29 32.10
CA HIS A 156 1.77 4.69 33.50
C HIS A 156 2.79 5.82 33.46
#